data_797b7c2d2f7fe8109deea5cd48688549
#
_entry.id   797b7c2d2f7fe8109deea5cd48688549
#
_cell.length_a   1.000
_cell.length_b   1.000
_cell.length_c   1.000
_cell.angle_alpha   90.00
_cell.angle_beta   90.00
_cell.angle_gamma   90.00
#
_symmetry.space_group_name_H-M   'P 1'
#
loop_
_entity.id
_entity.type
_entity.pdbx_description
1 polymer ?
#
loop_
_entity_poly.entity_id
_entity_poly.type
_entity_poly.pdbx_seq_one_letter_code
_entity_poly.pdbx_strand_id
1 'polypeptide(L)'
;MSHATLYINDIDISLLKDNKILYRQPSHVLNKNGDLSFGYNALAKARIFPQNLQNRYWLDVSVKKYKIDGYEKFSPADIVSKELEYIISLLPEKTPLLIIIPPYLEKQQVSLILGIAHELNIRIVGIIESAIAATRNEYKCSRLLHLDLHLHCLSISLLQQDNGVMLERCVIINDCGMEAFNDLWIKMISKAFIRQCRFDPLHAGDSDQQLFDKLPEILSKSLTEDSVNITIKNKGQVYSIEIAASEFSEMSMPLYKLLLDKLRLICEVEDLLVLQLSSYLSKLPGLAELLESKFSSEIFKLTEGSTIRGASERFQIKNYEDNSLKIHKKLLWDKPVIQMQNKYNKLVIKDMPSHILFESRAYKITKLPLNIGTNSSHDDDIQIKTNTGGISRQHCSLIIKNNKCVISDLSRYGTYLNDQRIESSTILSIGDKIRIGSPGIELLLILVNEDLYA
;
A
#
# COMPACT_ATOMS: atom_id res chain seq x y z
N MET A 1 16.12 27.04 16.82
CA MET A 1 15.31 27.63 15.72
C MET A 1 14.22 26.62 15.37
N SER A 2 12.96 27.06 15.19
CA SER A 2 11.90 26.18 14.74
C SER A 2 12.07 25.92 13.24
N HIS A 3 11.85 24.70 12.81
CA HIS A 3 11.87 24.31 11.41
C HIS A 3 10.45 24.16 10.86
N ALA A 4 10.29 24.22 9.56
CA ALA A 4 9.09 23.74 8.88
C ALA A 4 9.31 22.28 8.45
N THR A 5 8.24 21.52 8.29
CA THR A 5 8.29 20.13 7.87
C THR A 5 7.46 19.96 6.60
N LEU A 6 8.08 19.51 5.53
CA LEU A 6 7.43 19.16 4.27
C LEU A 6 7.29 17.62 4.19
N TYR A 7 6.07 17.14 4.03
CA TYR A 7 5.80 15.73 3.76
C TYR A 7 5.42 15.55 2.29
N ILE A 8 6.26 14.80 1.58
CA ILE A 8 6.04 14.42 0.20
C ILE A 8 5.27 13.09 0.21
N ASN A 9 3.97 13.17 0.03
CA ASN A 9 3.12 12.03 -0.30
C ASN A 9 2.27 12.44 -1.49
N ASP A 10 2.29 11.65 -2.57
CA ASP A 10 1.63 12.02 -3.83
C ASP A 10 0.09 12.04 -3.74
N ILE A 11 -0.53 11.47 -2.70
CA ILE A 11 -1.95 11.69 -2.40
C ILE A 11 -2.16 13.13 -1.91
N ASP A 12 -1.31 13.63 -0.98
CA ASP A 12 -1.27 15.02 -0.58
C ASP A 12 0.14 15.46 -0.15
N ILE A 13 0.61 16.55 -0.74
CA ILE A 13 1.83 17.22 -0.30
C ILE A 13 1.46 18.16 0.84
N SER A 14 2.12 18.04 1.99
CA SER A 14 1.75 18.80 3.18
C SER A 14 2.93 19.57 3.76
N LEU A 15 2.70 20.83 4.14
CA LEU A 15 3.67 21.69 4.85
C LEU A 15 3.15 22.03 6.24
N LEU A 16 3.93 21.71 7.26
CA LEU A 16 3.65 22.03 8.66
C LEU A 16 4.65 23.05 9.18
N LYS A 17 4.17 24.10 9.85
CA LYS A 17 4.99 25.05 10.59
C LYS A 17 4.29 25.44 11.87
N ASP A 18 5.02 25.44 12.99
CA ASP A 18 4.51 25.81 14.32
C ASP A 18 3.16 25.13 14.66
N ASN A 19 3.09 23.82 14.39
CA ASN A 19 1.93 22.93 14.57
C ASN A 19 0.68 23.28 13.71
N LYS A 20 0.84 24.15 12.70
CA LYS A 20 -0.20 24.54 11.76
C LYS A 20 0.13 24.03 10.35
N ILE A 21 -0.84 23.40 9.70
CA ILE A 21 -0.73 23.03 8.28
C ILE A 21 -0.92 24.31 7.45
N LEU A 22 0.13 24.70 6.73
CA LEU A 22 0.14 25.86 5.85
C LEU A 22 -0.21 25.49 4.41
N TYR A 23 0.11 24.26 4.00
CA TYR A 23 -0.16 23.74 2.67
C TYR A 23 -0.60 22.28 2.78
N ARG A 24 -1.60 21.90 2.01
CA ARG A 24 -2.02 20.52 1.84
C ARG A 24 -2.81 20.41 0.55
N GLN A 25 -2.21 19.81 -0.46
CA GLN A 25 -2.76 19.70 -1.81
C GLN A 25 -2.42 18.35 -2.42
N PRO A 26 -3.33 17.74 -3.21
CA PRO A 26 -3.04 16.53 -3.96
C PRO A 26 -1.98 16.80 -5.03
N SER A 27 -1.15 15.83 -5.32
CA SER A 27 -0.11 15.88 -6.33
C SER A 27 -0.68 15.82 -7.75
N HIS A 28 -1.44 16.85 -8.11
CA HIS A 28 -2.06 17.01 -9.43
C HIS A 28 -1.67 18.35 -10.03
N VAL A 29 -1.31 18.34 -11.31
CA VAL A 29 -1.04 19.55 -12.08
C VAL A 29 -1.79 19.50 -13.40
N LEU A 30 -2.46 20.59 -13.73
CA LEU A 30 -3.15 20.78 -15.00
C LEU A 30 -2.44 21.87 -15.79
N ASN A 31 -2.06 21.54 -17.04
CA ASN A 31 -1.50 22.53 -17.96
C ASN A 31 -2.57 23.03 -18.92
N LYS A 32 -2.86 24.32 -18.91
CA LYS A 32 -3.73 24.96 -19.88
C LYS A 32 -2.94 26.05 -20.60
N ASN A 33 -2.56 25.77 -21.86
CA ASN A 33 -1.83 26.70 -22.72
C ASN A 33 -0.50 27.23 -22.15
N GLY A 34 0.19 26.43 -21.33
CA GLY A 34 1.45 26.80 -20.68
C GLY A 34 1.29 27.28 -19.23
N ASP A 35 0.08 27.58 -18.78
CA ASP A 35 -0.20 27.93 -17.38
C ASP A 35 -0.46 26.68 -16.56
N LEU A 36 0.33 26.47 -15.51
CA LEU A 36 0.21 25.34 -14.59
C LEU A 36 -0.68 25.72 -13.39
N SER A 37 -1.70 24.91 -13.14
CA SER A 37 -2.47 24.95 -11.90
C SER A 37 -2.27 23.67 -11.10
N PHE A 38 -2.10 23.80 -9.79
CA PHE A 38 -1.76 22.68 -8.90
C PHE A 38 -2.91 22.30 -7.97
N GLY A 39 -2.80 21.12 -7.38
CA GLY A 39 -3.60 20.66 -6.28
C GLY A 39 -5.08 20.52 -6.62
N TYR A 40 -5.95 20.96 -5.70
CA TYR A 40 -7.40 20.87 -5.88
C TYR A 40 -7.91 21.64 -7.10
N ASN A 41 -7.23 22.73 -7.51
CA ASN A 41 -7.59 23.45 -8.74
C ASN A 41 -7.39 22.62 -9.99
N ALA A 42 -6.37 21.77 -10.02
CA ALA A 42 -6.14 20.80 -11.09
C ALA A 42 -7.11 19.63 -10.98
N LEU A 43 -7.27 19.07 -9.77
CA LEU A 43 -8.13 17.92 -9.48
C LEU A 43 -9.60 18.17 -9.85
N ALA A 44 -10.13 19.39 -9.58
CA ALA A 44 -11.49 19.80 -9.94
C ALA A 44 -11.78 19.83 -11.45
N LYS A 45 -10.76 19.61 -12.28
CA LYS A 45 -10.87 19.57 -13.75
C LYS A 45 -10.25 18.29 -14.35
N ALA A 46 -9.90 17.34 -13.50
CA ALA A 46 -9.17 16.12 -13.87
C ALA A 46 -9.92 15.28 -14.91
N ARG A 47 -11.24 15.17 -14.77
CA ARG A 47 -12.10 14.37 -15.66
C ARG A 47 -12.63 15.18 -16.85
N ILE A 48 -12.54 16.53 -16.79
CA ILE A 48 -12.92 17.41 -17.90
C ILE A 48 -11.78 17.54 -18.90
N PHE A 49 -10.54 17.61 -18.43
CA PHE A 49 -9.34 17.76 -19.24
C PHE A 49 -8.29 16.66 -18.91
N PRO A 50 -8.62 15.37 -19.07
CA PRO A 50 -7.72 14.28 -18.64
C PRO A 50 -6.38 14.27 -19.38
N GLN A 51 -6.33 14.73 -20.63
CA GLN A 51 -5.09 14.80 -21.43
C GLN A 51 -4.13 15.90 -20.93
N ASN A 52 -4.66 16.91 -20.24
CA ASN A 52 -3.90 18.04 -19.72
C ASN A 52 -3.50 17.86 -18.26
N LEU A 53 -3.82 16.73 -17.65
CA LEU A 53 -3.53 16.45 -16.25
C LEU A 53 -2.29 15.57 -16.13
N GLN A 54 -1.43 15.90 -15.14
CA GLN A 54 -0.32 15.06 -14.67
C GLN A 54 -0.38 14.92 -13.17
N ASN A 55 -0.15 13.71 -12.65
CA ASN A 55 -0.16 13.40 -11.22
C ASN A 55 0.99 12.47 -10.79
N ARG A 56 1.93 12.19 -11.70
CA ARG A 56 3.09 11.31 -11.44
C ARG A 56 4.41 12.07 -11.27
N TYR A 57 4.42 13.39 -11.32
CA TYR A 57 5.65 14.19 -11.36
C TYR A 57 6.52 14.08 -10.10
N TRP A 58 5.94 13.79 -8.93
CA TRP A 58 6.70 13.45 -7.73
C TRP A 58 7.21 12.00 -7.76
N LEU A 59 6.40 11.05 -8.22
CA LEU A 59 6.79 9.65 -8.33
C LEU A 59 7.90 9.45 -9.37
N ASP A 60 7.78 10.11 -10.53
CA ASP A 60 8.67 9.93 -11.68
C ASP A 60 9.66 11.10 -11.82
N VAL A 61 10.00 11.80 -10.70
CA VAL A 61 10.85 12.97 -10.73
C VAL A 61 12.16 12.72 -11.48
N SER A 62 12.36 13.48 -12.58
CA SER A 62 13.48 13.36 -13.50
C SER A 62 13.62 14.63 -14.33
N VAL A 63 14.80 14.83 -14.94
CA VAL A 63 15.07 15.97 -15.86
C VAL A 63 14.61 15.67 -17.30
N LYS A 64 14.15 14.46 -17.57
CA LYS A 64 13.68 14.08 -18.90
C LYS A 64 12.32 14.73 -19.18
N LYS A 65 12.24 15.51 -20.25
CA LYS A 65 11.00 16.18 -20.64
C LYS A 65 9.90 15.19 -21.00
N TYR A 66 8.67 15.57 -20.72
CA TYR A 66 7.51 14.81 -21.15
C TYR A 66 7.42 14.74 -22.67
N LYS A 67 6.90 13.62 -23.15
CA LYS A 67 6.53 13.42 -24.56
C LYS A 67 5.01 13.42 -24.75
N ILE A 68 4.33 14.24 -23.96
CA ILE A 68 2.87 14.34 -23.89
C ILE A 68 2.50 15.74 -24.34
N ASP A 69 1.50 15.85 -25.21
CA ASP A 69 1.01 17.11 -25.74
C ASP A 69 0.72 18.13 -24.63
N GLY A 70 1.24 19.31 -24.79
CA GLY A 70 1.12 20.40 -23.82
C GLY A 70 2.18 20.40 -22.71
N TYR A 71 2.91 19.30 -22.50
CA TYR A 71 3.94 19.18 -21.47
C TYR A 71 5.38 19.11 -22.03
N GLU A 72 5.59 19.21 -23.33
CA GLU A 72 6.90 19.00 -24.00
C GLU A 72 7.98 19.97 -23.51
N LYS A 73 7.58 21.13 -22.97
CA LYS A 73 8.49 22.12 -22.40
C LYS A 73 8.94 21.78 -20.98
N PHE A 74 8.21 20.91 -20.30
CA PHE A 74 8.40 20.55 -18.90
C PHE A 74 9.00 19.16 -18.72
N SER A 75 9.84 19.03 -17.72
CA SER A 75 10.18 17.76 -17.08
C SER A 75 9.40 17.62 -15.76
N PRO A 76 9.30 16.42 -15.17
CA PRO A 76 8.82 16.27 -13.80
C PRO A 76 9.54 17.18 -12.81
N ALA A 77 10.87 17.35 -12.96
CA ALA A 77 11.68 18.21 -12.10
C ALA A 77 11.28 19.70 -12.21
N ASP A 78 10.95 20.18 -13.41
CA ASP A 78 10.47 21.55 -13.61
C ASP A 78 9.14 21.80 -12.88
N ILE A 79 8.25 20.81 -12.89
CA ILE A 79 6.96 20.88 -12.19
C ILE A 79 7.17 20.87 -10.67
N VAL A 80 8.00 19.95 -10.17
CA VAL A 80 8.38 19.89 -8.75
C VAL A 80 9.00 21.20 -8.29
N SER A 81 9.89 21.80 -9.09
CA SER A 81 10.53 23.09 -8.77
C SER A 81 9.50 24.19 -8.60
N LYS A 82 8.52 24.30 -9.52
CA LYS A 82 7.46 25.32 -9.45
C LYS A 82 6.53 25.13 -8.25
N GLU A 83 6.19 23.89 -7.92
CA GLU A 83 5.37 23.61 -6.75
C GLU A 83 6.14 23.90 -5.44
N LEU A 84 7.41 23.51 -5.36
CA LEU A 84 8.28 23.82 -4.21
C LEU A 84 8.46 25.33 -4.04
N GLU A 85 8.70 26.08 -5.10
CA GLU A 85 8.80 27.54 -5.07
C GLU A 85 7.55 28.16 -4.43
N TYR A 86 6.35 27.71 -4.87
CA TYR A 86 5.10 28.15 -4.25
C TYR A 86 4.99 27.75 -2.78
N ILE A 87 5.27 26.48 -2.44
CA ILE A 87 5.20 25.98 -1.06
C ILE A 87 6.11 26.77 -0.13
N ILE A 88 7.34 27.08 -0.57
CA ILE A 88 8.30 27.82 0.24
C ILE A 88 7.92 29.29 0.38
N SER A 89 7.24 29.88 -0.60
CA SER A 89 6.75 31.26 -0.50
C SER A 89 5.75 31.47 0.65
N LEU A 90 5.17 30.39 1.19
CA LEU A 90 4.31 30.43 2.37
C LEU A 90 5.07 30.52 3.70
N LEU A 91 6.39 30.38 3.67
CA LEU A 91 7.25 30.41 4.85
C LEU A 91 8.00 31.75 4.96
N PRO A 92 8.33 32.17 6.20
CA PRO A 92 9.32 33.25 6.38
C PRO A 92 10.64 32.90 5.70
N GLU A 93 11.32 33.90 5.19
CA GLU A 93 12.64 33.73 4.56
C GLU A 93 13.62 32.96 5.45
N LYS A 94 14.42 32.08 4.80
CA LYS A 94 15.46 31.27 5.45
C LYS A 94 14.94 30.29 6.51
N THR A 95 13.63 29.98 6.51
CA THR A 95 13.08 28.96 7.40
C THR A 95 13.73 27.61 7.09
N PRO A 96 14.35 26.93 8.10
CA PRO A 96 14.90 25.60 7.89
C PRO A 96 13.80 24.59 7.56
N LEU A 97 14.05 23.70 6.59
CA LEU A 97 13.07 22.71 6.13
C LEU A 97 13.54 21.28 6.44
N LEU A 98 12.72 20.54 7.18
CA LEU A 98 12.78 19.08 7.29
C LEU A 98 11.93 18.46 6.19
N ILE A 99 12.47 17.48 5.46
CA ILE A 99 11.71 16.79 4.42
C ILE A 99 11.41 15.35 4.86
N ILE A 100 10.15 14.95 4.73
CA ILE A 100 9.72 13.56 4.87
C ILE A 100 9.49 13.01 3.47
N ILE A 101 10.19 11.93 3.16
CA ILE A 101 10.12 11.27 1.84
C ILE A 101 9.37 9.93 1.94
N PRO A 102 8.60 9.55 0.91
CA PRO A 102 8.03 8.22 0.81
C PRO A 102 9.11 7.20 0.43
N PRO A 103 8.92 5.91 0.79
CA PRO A 103 9.92 4.87 0.58
C PRO A 103 10.10 4.44 -0.88
N TYR A 104 9.23 4.88 -1.79
CA TYR A 104 9.35 4.57 -3.22
C TYR A 104 10.35 5.48 -3.95
N LEU A 105 10.77 6.59 -3.36
CA LEU A 105 11.75 7.48 -3.99
C LEU A 105 13.16 6.87 -3.97
N GLU A 106 13.73 6.70 -5.14
CA GLU A 106 15.08 6.22 -5.31
C GLU A 106 16.13 7.30 -4.94
N LYS A 107 17.35 6.88 -4.62
CA LYS A 107 18.45 7.79 -4.26
C LYS A 107 18.69 8.89 -5.27
N GLN A 108 18.58 8.58 -6.58
CA GLN A 108 18.76 9.56 -7.65
C GLN A 108 17.66 10.62 -7.65
N GLN A 109 16.42 10.23 -7.40
CA GLN A 109 15.27 11.12 -7.30
C GLN A 109 15.39 12.03 -6.07
N VAL A 110 15.78 11.47 -4.91
CA VAL A 110 16.05 12.27 -3.71
C VAL A 110 17.17 13.28 -3.97
N SER A 111 18.26 12.88 -4.62
CA SER A 111 19.37 13.79 -4.98
C SER A 111 18.90 14.92 -5.91
N LEU A 112 18.00 14.62 -6.85
CA LEU A 112 17.44 15.64 -7.75
C LEU A 112 16.54 16.62 -6.99
N ILE A 113 15.69 16.16 -6.08
CA ILE A 113 14.88 17.03 -5.20
C ILE A 113 15.77 17.96 -4.37
N LEU A 114 16.89 17.44 -3.86
CA LEU A 114 17.87 18.24 -3.13
C LEU A 114 18.56 19.27 -4.01
N GLY A 115 18.87 18.93 -5.26
CA GLY A 115 19.40 19.87 -6.25
C GLY A 115 18.42 21.02 -6.53
N ILE A 116 17.15 20.69 -6.74
CA ILE A 116 16.08 21.71 -6.91
C ILE A 116 15.99 22.61 -5.66
N ALA A 117 16.00 22.02 -4.48
CA ALA A 117 15.94 22.78 -3.24
C ALA A 117 17.16 23.73 -3.08
N HIS A 118 18.35 23.27 -3.49
CA HIS A 118 19.55 24.10 -3.48
C HIS A 118 19.44 25.30 -4.45
N GLU A 119 18.94 25.07 -5.67
CA GLU A 119 18.70 26.15 -6.65
C GLU A 119 17.69 27.19 -6.15
N LEU A 120 16.67 26.72 -5.42
CA LEU A 120 15.67 27.60 -4.78
C LEU A 120 16.15 28.23 -3.45
N ASN A 121 17.42 28.06 -3.08
CA ASN A 121 18.01 28.55 -1.82
C ASN A 121 17.27 28.03 -0.57
N ILE A 122 16.70 26.85 -0.60
CA ILE A 122 15.99 26.22 0.52
C ILE A 122 17.02 25.57 1.45
N ARG A 123 17.02 25.97 2.73
CA ARG A 123 17.88 25.37 3.75
C ARG A 123 17.26 24.07 4.27
N ILE A 124 17.68 22.93 3.72
CA ILE A 124 17.26 21.61 4.22
C ILE A 124 18.10 21.24 5.44
N VAL A 125 17.44 20.84 6.54
CA VAL A 125 18.09 20.48 7.81
C VAL A 125 18.06 19.00 8.10
N GLY A 126 17.31 18.22 7.35
CA GLY A 126 17.27 16.76 7.46
C GLY A 126 16.26 16.14 6.49
N ILE A 127 16.44 14.85 6.27
CA ILE A 127 15.50 13.99 5.52
C ILE A 127 15.14 12.81 6.41
N ILE A 128 13.86 12.46 6.47
CA ILE A 128 13.33 11.33 7.23
C ILE A 128 12.40 10.55 6.30
N GLU A 129 12.44 9.24 6.39
CA GLU A 129 11.52 8.39 5.65
C GLU A 129 10.16 8.31 6.37
N SER A 130 9.06 8.25 5.60
CA SER A 130 7.69 8.39 6.11
C SER A 130 7.29 7.35 7.16
N ALA A 131 7.68 6.08 6.99
CA ALA A 131 7.36 5.02 7.94
C ALA A 131 8.04 5.23 9.30
N ILE A 132 9.30 5.73 9.30
CA ILE A 132 10.02 6.12 10.53
C ILE A 132 9.33 7.32 11.19
N ALA A 133 8.93 8.31 10.37
CA ALA A 133 8.22 9.49 10.85
C ALA A 133 6.86 9.16 11.47
N ALA A 134 6.13 8.22 10.87
CA ALA A 134 4.79 7.81 11.31
C ALA A 134 4.78 7.00 12.62
N THR A 135 5.85 6.22 12.86
CA THR A 135 5.91 5.26 13.96
C THR A 135 6.52 5.87 15.21
N ARG A 136 5.71 6.10 16.23
CA ARG A 136 6.06 6.86 17.45
C ARG A 136 6.17 6.00 18.71
N ASN A 137 5.50 4.85 18.72
CA ASN A 137 5.46 3.91 19.83
C ASN A 137 6.37 2.72 19.59
N GLU A 138 6.97 2.20 20.65
CA GLU A 138 7.51 0.86 20.66
C GLU A 138 6.37 -0.15 20.83
N TYR A 139 6.34 -1.20 20.03
CA TYR A 139 5.36 -2.29 20.12
C TYR A 139 6.06 -3.56 20.59
N LYS A 140 5.54 -4.22 21.63
CA LYS A 140 6.08 -5.51 22.10
C LYS A 140 5.60 -6.65 21.19
N CYS A 141 6.17 -6.70 20.00
CA CYS A 141 5.87 -7.66 18.93
C CYS A 141 7.16 -8.24 18.34
N SER A 142 7.05 -9.35 17.61
CA SER A 142 8.18 -9.91 16.85
C SER A 142 8.41 -9.16 15.54
N ARG A 143 7.33 -8.63 14.93
CA ARG A 143 7.43 -7.96 13.64
C ARG A 143 6.47 -6.77 13.53
N LEU A 144 7.02 -5.62 13.18
CA LEU A 144 6.28 -4.37 12.99
C LEU A 144 6.32 -3.97 11.52
N LEU A 145 5.14 -3.86 10.90
CA LEU A 145 4.97 -3.41 9.52
C LEU A 145 4.18 -2.10 9.48
N HIS A 146 4.70 -1.10 8.79
CA HIS A 146 3.96 0.10 8.43
C HIS A 146 3.47 -0.01 6.99
N LEU A 147 2.17 0.06 6.81
CA LEU A 147 1.50 0.00 5.51
C LEU A 147 1.04 1.41 5.14
N ASP A 148 1.49 1.92 4.01
CA ASP A 148 1.12 3.25 3.55
C ASP A 148 0.56 3.23 2.13
N LEU A 149 -0.49 4.03 1.91
CA LEU A 149 -1.12 4.19 0.61
C LEU A 149 -0.62 5.48 -0.03
N HIS A 150 -0.19 5.35 -1.28
CA HIS A 150 0.23 6.44 -2.14
C HIS A 150 -0.73 6.54 -3.33
N LEU A 151 -0.57 7.57 -4.15
CA LEU A 151 -1.48 7.77 -5.28
C LEU A 151 -1.40 6.62 -6.30
N HIS A 152 -0.19 6.13 -6.59
CA HIS A 152 0.05 5.11 -7.62
C HIS A 152 0.55 3.76 -7.09
N CYS A 153 0.90 3.67 -5.83
CA CYS A 153 1.43 2.44 -5.24
C CYS A 153 1.03 2.30 -3.77
N LEU A 154 1.28 1.12 -3.22
CA LEU A 154 1.21 0.83 -1.80
C LEU A 154 2.59 0.41 -1.31
N SER A 155 3.01 0.88 -0.14
CA SER A 155 4.27 0.50 0.47
C SER A 155 4.07 -0.32 1.74
N ILE A 156 4.92 -1.34 1.92
CA ILE A 156 5.02 -2.16 3.12
C ILE A 156 6.43 -1.97 3.67
N SER A 157 6.55 -1.23 4.75
CA SER A 157 7.82 -0.96 5.43
C SER A 157 7.97 -1.87 6.64
N LEU A 158 8.96 -2.77 6.61
CA LEU A 158 9.37 -3.56 7.78
C LEU A 158 10.26 -2.70 8.65
N LEU A 159 9.88 -2.56 9.92
CA LEU A 159 10.52 -1.66 10.87
C LEU A 159 11.24 -2.43 11.97
N GLN A 160 12.50 -2.08 12.19
CA GLN A 160 13.29 -2.55 13.31
C GLN A 160 13.10 -1.64 14.51
N GLN A 161 12.92 -2.25 15.68
CA GLN A 161 12.74 -1.59 16.97
C GLN A 161 13.98 -1.83 17.84
N ASP A 162 14.86 -0.83 17.93
CA ASP A 162 16.04 -0.85 18.77
C ASP A 162 16.28 0.54 19.34
N ASN A 163 15.82 0.79 20.56
CA ASN A 163 15.90 2.11 21.22
C ASN A 163 15.49 3.25 20.27
N GLY A 164 14.39 3.01 19.54
CA GLY A 164 13.86 3.86 18.46
C GLY A 164 13.41 3.01 17.27
N VAL A 165 12.97 3.66 16.21
CA VAL A 165 12.49 3.03 14.98
C VAL A 165 13.46 3.27 13.83
N MET A 166 13.73 2.21 13.06
CA MET A 166 14.52 2.23 11.82
C MET A 166 13.81 1.46 10.73
N LEU A 167 14.01 1.86 9.46
CA LEU A 167 13.59 1.05 8.33
C LEU A 167 14.58 -0.09 8.12
N GLU A 168 14.10 -1.33 8.13
CA GLU A 168 14.86 -2.52 7.75
C GLU A 168 14.82 -2.73 6.24
N ARG A 169 13.61 -2.83 5.69
CA ARG A 169 13.36 -2.94 4.25
C ARG A 169 11.97 -2.41 3.89
N CYS A 170 11.78 -2.10 2.62
CA CYS A 170 10.48 -1.72 2.08
C CYS A 170 10.15 -2.54 0.82
N VAL A 171 8.89 -2.91 0.68
CA VAL A 171 8.32 -3.54 -0.51
C VAL A 171 7.28 -2.59 -1.10
N ILE A 172 7.39 -2.31 -2.40
CA ILE A 172 6.45 -1.48 -3.13
C ILE A 172 5.55 -2.38 -3.99
N ILE A 173 4.24 -2.14 -3.93
CA ILE A 173 3.25 -2.76 -4.80
C ILE A 173 2.80 -1.69 -5.78
N ASN A 174 3.35 -1.75 -7.00
CA ASN A 174 2.99 -0.83 -8.08
C ASN A 174 1.56 -1.07 -8.54
N ASP A 175 0.94 -0.04 -9.12
CA ASP A 175 -0.43 -0.07 -9.65
C ASP A 175 -1.50 -0.51 -8.62
N CYS A 176 -1.18 -0.35 -7.33
CA CYS A 176 -2.04 -0.63 -6.18
C CYS A 176 -2.17 0.62 -5.28
N GLY A 177 -2.25 1.79 -5.89
CA GLY A 177 -2.43 3.07 -5.20
C GLY A 177 -3.88 3.56 -5.22
N MET A 178 -4.12 4.74 -4.65
CA MET A 178 -5.45 5.35 -4.54
C MET A 178 -6.14 5.50 -5.91
N GLU A 179 -5.39 5.81 -6.97
CA GLU A 179 -5.93 5.90 -8.35
C GLU A 179 -6.55 4.58 -8.80
N ALA A 180 -5.88 3.44 -8.54
CA ALA A 180 -6.40 2.13 -8.90
C ALA A 180 -7.72 1.80 -8.16
N PHE A 181 -7.80 2.15 -6.87
CA PHE A 181 -9.05 2.01 -6.10
C PHE A 181 -10.15 2.92 -6.63
N ASN A 182 -9.85 4.20 -6.87
CA ASN A 182 -10.79 5.16 -7.42
C ASN A 182 -11.38 4.67 -8.75
N ASP A 183 -10.55 4.16 -9.64
CA ASP A 183 -10.97 3.63 -10.94
C ASP A 183 -11.91 2.42 -10.82
N LEU A 184 -11.65 1.51 -9.86
CA LEU A 184 -12.54 0.38 -9.61
C LEU A 184 -13.91 0.85 -9.10
N TRP A 185 -13.95 1.75 -8.12
CA TRP A 185 -15.20 2.25 -7.54
C TRP A 185 -15.99 3.10 -8.53
N ILE A 186 -15.35 3.98 -9.29
CA ILE A 186 -16.02 4.80 -10.33
C ILE A 186 -16.65 3.90 -11.38
N LYS A 187 -15.93 2.86 -11.85
CA LYS A 187 -16.47 1.88 -12.82
C LYS A 187 -17.66 1.09 -12.24
N MET A 188 -17.59 0.71 -10.96
CA MET A 188 -18.69 0.03 -10.27
C MET A 188 -19.91 0.93 -10.15
N ILE A 189 -19.73 2.16 -9.71
CA ILE A 189 -20.81 3.15 -9.56
C ILE A 189 -21.45 3.47 -10.92
N SER A 190 -20.64 3.66 -11.98
CA SER A 190 -21.15 3.87 -13.34
C SER A 190 -22.03 2.70 -13.80
N LYS A 191 -21.58 1.46 -13.59
CA LYS A 191 -22.40 0.26 -13.91
C LYS A 191 -23.73 0.25 -13.13
N ALA A 192 -23.74 0.69 -11.88
CA ALA A 192 -24.96 0.80 -11.08
C ALA A 192 -25.90 1.87 -11.66
N PHE A 193 -25.38 3.05 -12.06
CA PHE A 193 -26.18 4.07 -12.76
C PHE A 193 -26.78 3.57 -14.07
N ILE A 194 -26.01 2.86 -14.89
CA ILE A 194 -26.50 2.28 -16.15
C ILE A 194 -27.62 1.28 -15.86
N ARG A 195 -27.44 0.41 -14.86
CA ARG A 195 -28.43 -0.63 -14.49
C ARG A 195 -29.72 -0.05 -13.93
N GLN A 196 -29.62 0.93 -13.00
CA GLN A 196 -30.77 1.46 -12.27
C GLN A 196 -31.46 2.62 -13.00
N CYS A 197 -30.70 3.49 -13.68
CA CYS A 197 -31.21 4.74 -14.26
C CYS A 197 -31.03 4.83 -15.77
N ARG A 198 -30.37 3.85 -16.43
CA ARG A 198 -29.98 3.91 -17.85
C ARG A 198 -29.18 5.17 -18.20
N PHE A 199 -28.38 5.64 -17.26
CA PHE A 199 -27.52 6.79 -17.38
C PHE A 199 -26.07 6.38 -17.11
N ASP A 200 -25.15 6.78 -18.00
CA ASP A 200 -23.71 6.58 -17.78
C ASP A 200 -23.06 7.91 -17.40
N PRO A 201 -22.65 8.11 -16.14
CA PRO A 201 -21.99 9.33 -15.70
C PRO A 201 -20.62 9.55 -16.36
N LEU A 202 -19.97 8.50 -16.89
CA LEU A 202 -18.66 8.61 -17.53
C LEU A 202 -18.74 9.04 -19.00
N HIS A 203 -19.95 9.14 -19.57
CA HIS A 203 -20.13 9.53 -20.96
C HIS A 203 -19.79 11.02 -21.23
N ALA A 204 -19.84 11.88 -20.21
CA ALA A 204 -19.52 13.30 -20.31
C ALA A 204 -18.62 13.75 -19.18
N GLY A 205 -17.60 14.57 -19.49
CA GLY A 205 -16.60 15.03 -18.51
C GLY A 205 -17.21 15.70 -17.28
N ASP A 206 -18.29 16.48 -17.44
CA ASP A 206 -18.93 17.16 -16.31
C ASP A 206 -19.59 16.20 -15.32
N SER A 207 -20.24 15.12 -15.79
CA SER A 207 -20.85 14.11 -14.93
C SER A 207 -19.81 13.16 -14.34
N ASP A 208 -18.75 12.84 -15.07
CA ASP A 208 -17.60 12.09 -14.56
C ASP A 208 -16.89 12.88 -13.46
N GLN A 209 -16.62 14.17 -13.68
CA GLN A 209 -16.03 15.03 -12.65
C GLN A 209 -16.92 15.13 -11.40
N GLN A 210 -18.24 15.29 -11.58
CA GLN A 210 -19.17 15.29 -10.45
C GLN A 210 -19.12 14.00 -9.63
N LEU A 211 -19.02 12.84 -10.29
CA LEU A 211 -18.89 11.54 -9.61
C LEU A 211 -17.54 11.46 -8.87
N PHE A 212 -16.47 11.85 -9.54
CA PHE A 212 -15.12 11.86 -8.96
C PHE A 212 -15.05 12.77 -7.72
N ASP A 213 -15.59 13.96 -7.78
CA ASP A 213 -15.59 14.92 -6.65
C ASP A 213 -16.38 14.39 -5.43
N LYS A 214 -17.42 13.59 -5.66
CA LYS A 214 -18.23 12.98 -4.60
C LYS A 214 -17.62 11.71 -4.00
N LEU A 215 -16.66 11.11 -4.66
CA LEU A 215 -16.11 9.81 -4.25
C LEU A 215 -15.60 9.78 -2.81
N PRO A 216 -14.88 10.81 -2.27
CA PRO A 216 -14.47 10.82 -0.87
C PRO A 216 -15.64 10.79 0.12
N GLU A 217 -16.74 11.49 -0.18
CA GLU A 217 -17.95 11.48 0.65
C GLU A 217 -18.65 10.12 0.58
N ILE A 218 -18.76 9.54 -0.63
CA ILE A 218 -19.34 8.22 -0.87
C ILE A 218 -18.60 7.15 -0.06
N LEU A 219 -17.27 7.15 -0.12
CA LEU A 219 -16.43 6.22 0.62
C LEU A 219 -16.57 6.41 2.14
N SER A 220 -16.63 7.66 2.61
CA SER A 220 -16.86 7.93 4.02
C SER A 220 -18.19 7.37 4.52
N LYS A 221 -19.26 7.49 3.73
CA LYS A 221 -20.58 6.91 4.05
C LYS A 221 -20.57 5.40 4.02
N SER A 222 -19.89 4.77 3.07
CA SER A 222 -19.79 3.30 2.99
C SER A 222 -19.10 2.66 4.21
N LEU A 223 -18.39 3.42 5.02
CA LEU A 223 -17.79 2.94 6.28
C LEU A 223 -18.75 2.96 7.47
N THR A 224 -19.88 3.67 7.38
CA THR A 224 -20.79 3.93 8.50
C THR A 224 -22.25 3.57 8.24
N GLU A 225 -22.62 3.38 6.97
CA GLU A 225 -23.98 3.08 6.53
C GLU A 225 -24.02 1.73 5.80
N ASP A 226 -25.15 1.02 5.82
CA ASP A 226 -25.32 -0.26 5.12
C ASP A 226 -25.45 -0.09 3.61
N SER A 227 -25.95 1.08 3.17
CA SER A 227 -26.07 1.45 1.75
C SER A 227 -25.79 2.95 1.56
N VAL A 228 -25.33 3.31 0.37
CA VAL A 228 -24.99 4.69 0.01
C VAL A 228 -25.84 5.17 -1.15
N ASN A 229 -26.56 6.29 -0.95
CA ASN A 229 -27.31 6.97 -1.99
C ASN A 229 -26.40 7.95 -2.74
N ILE A 230 -26.30 7.80 -4.07
CA ILE A 230 -25.45 8.59 -4.95
C ILE A 230 -26.31 9.32 -5.98
N THR A 231 -26.16 10.63 -6.05
CA THR A 231 -26.95 11.47 -6.95
C THR A 231 -26.03 12.27 -7.87
N ILE A 232 -26.31 12.23 -9.18
CA ILE A 232 -25.62 13.00 -10.22
C ILE A 232 -26.65 13.85 -10.97
N LYS A 233 -26.29 15.11 -11.24
CA LYS A 233 -27.09 16.04 -12.05
C LYS A 233 -26.49 16.15 -13.45
N ASN A 234 -27.30 15.93 -14.49
CA ASN A 234 -26.86 16.10 -15.87
C ASN A 234 -27.98 16.74 -16.69
N LYS A 235 -27.70 17.85 -17.38
CA LYS A 235 -28.64 18.60 -18.28
C LYS A 235 -30.00 18.86 -17.64
N GLY A 236 -30.01 19.24 -16.35
CA GLY A 236 -31.26 19.55 -15.62
C GLY A 236 -32.01 18.33 -15.07
N GLN A 237 -31.58 17.12 -15.39
CA GLN A 237 -32.11 15.87 -14.81
C GLN A 237 -31.29 15.41 -13.62
N VAL A 238 -31.95 14.78 -12.66
CA VAL A 238 -31.35 14.23 -11.46
C VAL A 238 -31.44 12.70 -11.54
N TYR A 239 -30.30 12.02 -11.47
CA TYR A 239 -30.20 10.58 -11.44
C TYR A 239 -29.72 10.15 -10.05
N SER A 240 -30.40 9.20 -9.45
CA SER A 240 -30.08 8.72 -8.11
C SER A 240 -30.08 7.20 -8.09
N ILE A 241 -29.07 6.63 -7.43
CA ILE A 241 -28.90 5.19 -7.25
C ILE A 241 -28.60 4.88 -5.79
N GLU A 242 -28.82 3.63 -5.41
CA GLU A 242 -28.42 3.10 -4.12
C GLU A 242 -27.46 1.91 -4.35
N ILE A 243 -26.36 1.88 -3.59
CA ILE A 243 -25.33 0.81 -3.63
C ILE A 243 -25.10 0.32 -2.21
N ALA A 244 -25.06 -1.01 -2.01
CA ALA A 244 -24.71 -1.59 -0.73
C ALA A 244 -23.25 -1.29 -0.37
N ALA A 245 -22.98 -0.96 0.88
CA ALA A 245 -21.63 -0.64 1.36
C ALA A 245 -20.63 -1.79 1.15
N SER A 246 -21.09 -3.05 1.24
CA SER A 246 -20.25 -4.23 0.98
C SER A 246 -19.69 -4.28 -0.44
N GLU A 247 -20.39 -3.72 -1.44
CA GLU A 247 -19.92 -3.72 -2.83
C GLU A 247 -18.60 -2.96 -3.00
N PHE A 248 -18.31 -1.95 -2.15
CA PHE A 248 -17.05 -1.21 -2.21
C PHE A 248 -15.85 -2.07 -1.77
N SER A 249 -16.01 -2.88 -0.72
CA SER A 249 -14.97 -3.82 -0.27
C SER A 249 -14.79 -4.97 -1.25
N GLU A 250 -15.88 -5.54 -1.78
CA GLU A 250 -15.86 -6.62 -2.77
C GLU A 250 -15.14 -6.19 -4.06
N MET A 251 -15.44 -4.96 -4.55
CA MET A 251 -14.77 -4.40 -5.73
C MET A 251 -13.27 -4.18 -5.51
N SER A 252 -12.85 -3.92 -4.27
CA SER A 252 -11.45 -3.71 -3.90
C SER A 252 -10.66 -5.01 -3.75
N MET A 253 -11.32 -6.18 -3.67
CA MET A 253 -10.68 -7.47 -3.40
C MET A 253 -9.49 -7.81 -4.31
N PRO A 254 -9.49 -7.52 -5.64
CA PRO A 254 -8.32 -7.79 -6.47
C PRO A 254 -7.06 -7.07 -5.99
N LEU A 255 -7.16 -5.80 -5.55
CA LEU A 255 -6.04 -5.04 -5.01
C LEU A 255 -5.67 -5.49 -3.60
N TYR A 256 -6.66 -5.83 -2.76
CA TYR A 256 -6.40 -6.40 -1.44
C TYR A 256 -5.65 -7.73 -1.54
N LYS A 257 -5.96 -8.56 -2.54
CA LYS A 257 -5.23 -9.81 -2.76
C LYS A 257 -3.75 -9.57 -3.02
N LEU A 258 -3.39 -8.57 -3.82
CA LEU A 258 -1.97 -8.21 -4.05
C LEU A 258 -1.25 -7.86 -2.75
N LEU A 259 -1.92 -7.09 -1.87
CA LEU A 259 -1.38 -6.76 -0.55
C LEU A 259 -1.22 -8.00 0.33
N LEU A 260 -2.27 -8.85 0.41
CA LEU A 260 -2.24 -10.07 1.23
C LEU A 260 -1.13 -11.03 0.78
N ASP A 261 -0.96 -11.22 -0.53
CA ASP A 261 0.08 -12.10 -1.07
C ASP A 261 1.49 -11.58 -0.73
N LYS A 262 1.71 -10.26 -0.79
CA LYS A 262 2.98 -9.65 -0.35
C LYS A 262 3.20 -9.77 1.14
N LEU A 263 2.18 -9.55 1.97
CA LEU A 263 2.29 -9.68 3.42
C LEU A 263 2.63 -11.13 3.83
N ARG A 264 2.02 -12.13 3.18
CA ARG A 264 2.33 -13.55 3.42
C ARG A 264 3.80 -13.89 3.16
N LEU A 265 4.42 -13.25 2.16
CA LEU A 265 5.84 -13.47 1.84
C LEU A 265 6.79 -12.80 2.85
N ILE A 266 6.32 -11.76 3.54
CA ILE A 266 7.13 -11.00 4.50
C ILE A 266 7.01 -11.57 5.91
N CYS A 267 5.82 -12.07 6.29
CA CYS A 267 5.49 -12.50 7.63
C CYS A 267 5.73 -13.99 7.82
N GLU A 268 6.35 -14.38 8.92
CA GLU A 268 6.43 -15.76 9.36
C GLU A 268 5.19 -16.17 10.17
N VAL A 269 4.93 -17.47 10.22
CA VAL A 269 3.69 -17.99 10.82
C VAL A 269 3.60 -17.73 12.32
N GLU A 270 4.74 -17.67 12.99
CA GLU A 270 4.86 -17.51 14.45
C GLU A 270 5.01 -16.05 14.88
N ASP A 271 5.02 -15.10 13.94
CA ASP A 271 5.21 -13.70 14.25
C ASP A 271 4.03 -13.14 15.08
N LEU A 272 4.36 -12.50 16.20
CA LEU A 272 3.47 -11.54 16.84
C LEU A 272 3.50 -10.27 16.00
N LEU A 273 2.56 -10.17 15.08
CA LEU A 273 2.55 -9.18 14.03
C LEU A 273 1.77 -7.93 14.43
N VAL A 274 2.38 -6.77 14.26
CA VAL A 274 1.69 -5.48 14.29
C VAL A 274 1.66 -4.89 12.89
N LEU A 275 0.44 -4.57 12.42
CA LEU A 275 0.20 -3.84 11.19
C LEU A 275 -0.24 -2.41 11.53
N GLN A 276 0.62 -1.46 11.25
CA GLN A 276 0.31 -0.04 11.40
C GLN A 276 -0.16 0.50 10.05
N LEU A 277 -1.43 0.92 9.96
CA LEU A 277 -2.03 1.45 8.74
C LEU A 277 -1.96 2.97 8.73
N SER A 278 -1.49 3.56 7.64
CA SER A 278 -1.59 5.00 7.42
C SER A 278 -3.05 5.47 7.41
N SER A 279 -3.26 6.77 7.57
CA SER A 279 -4.61 7.35 7.63
C SER A 279 -5.42 7.13 6.35
N TYR A 280 -4.77 7.07 5.20
CA TYR A 280 -5.44 6.76 3.93
C TYR A 280 -5.79 5.28 3.80
N LEU A 281 -4.84 4.41 4.11
CA LEU A 281 -5.05 2.97 4.02
C LEU A 281 -6.11 2.48 5.02
N SER A 282 -6.16 3.07 6.21
CA SER A 282 -7.14 2.72 7.25
C SER A 282 -8.59 3.07 6.91
N LYS A 283 -8.80 3.91 5.87
CA LYS A 283 -10.11 4.31 5.37
C LYS A 283 -10.62 3.47 4.20
N LEU A 284 -9.82 2.51 3.72
CA LEU A 284 -10.26 1.62 2.65
C LEU A 284 -11.34 0.64 3.16
N PRO A 285 -12.49 0.53 2.46
CA PRO A 285 -13.62 -0.28 2.91
C PRO A 285 -13.25 -1.75 3.13
N GLY A 286 -13.48 -2.28 4.34
CA GLY A 286 -13.29 -3.68 4.70
C GLY A 286 -11.84 -4.17 4.81
N LEU A 287 -10.83 -3.30 4.58
CA LEU A 287 -9.43 -3.73 4.58
C LEU A 287 -8.94 -4.14 5.98
N ALA A 288 -9.24 -3.35 7.02
CA ALA A 288 -8.77 -3.64 8.37
C ALA A 288 -9.31 -4.98 8.86
N GLU A 289 -10.61 -5.21 8.70
CA GLU A 289 -11.30 -6.45 9.05
C GLU A 289 -10.74 -7.65 8.28
N LEU A 290 -10.43 -7.46 6.99
CA LEU A 290 -9.80 -8.48 6.15
C LEU A 290 -8.40 -8.83 6.68
N LEU A 291 -7.58 -7.85 7.02
CA LEU A 291 -6.24 -8.06 7.56
C LEU A 291 -6.30 -8.78 8.93
N GLU A 292 -7.21 -8.38 9.82
CA GLU A 292 -7.43 -9.06 11.10
C GLU A 292 -7.88 -10.52 10.92
N SER A 293 -8.70 -10.79 9.91
CA SER A 293 -9.18 -12.15 9.63
C SER A 293 -8.12 -13.08 9.03
N LYS A 294 -7.16 -12.53 8.26
CA LYS A 294 -6.15 -13.32 7.53
C LYS A 294 -4.83 -13.46 8.26
N PHE A 295 -4.49 -12.50 9.12
CA PHE A 295 -3.25 -12.52 9.90
C PHE A 295 -3.58 -12.49 11.39
N SER A 296 -2.79 -13.21 12.20
CA SER A 296 -2.83 -13.08 13.66
C SER A 296 -2.11 -11.79 14.08
N SER A 297 -2.70 -10.64 13.73
CA SER A 297 -2.07 -9.33 13.88
C SER A 297 -2.93 -8.37 14.68
N GLU A 298 -2.29 -7.44 15.38
CA GLU A 298 -2.98 -6.26 15.90
C GLU A 298 -2.87 -5.13 14.88
N ILE A 299 -4.02 -4.49 14.59
CA ILE A 299 -4.11 -3.39 13.62
C ILE A 299 -4.11 -2.06 14.37
N PHE A 300 -3.15 -1.20 14.02
CA PHE A 300 -3.08 0.17 14.54
C PHE A 300 -3.35 1.16 13.41
N LYS A 301 -4.50 1.83 13.47
CA LYS A 301 -4.91 2.85 12.50
C LYS A 301 -4.32 4.20 12.91
N LEU A 302 -3.47 4.79 12.06
CA LEU A 302 -2.93 6.13 12.29
C LEU A 302 -3.94 7.20 11.93
N THR A 303 -3.94 8.27 12.71
CA THR A 303 -4.77 9.45 12.44
C THR A 303 -4.11 10.34 11.39
N GLU A 304 -4.91 11.18 10.77
CA GLU A 304 -4.45 12.14 9.78
C GLU A 304 -3.41 13.10 10.36
N GLY A 305 -2.34 13.34 9.59
CA GLY A 305 -1.21 14.15 10.00
C GLY A 305 -0.25 13.51 11.01
N SER A 306 -0.43 12.22 11.38
CA SER A 306 0.48 11.51 12.30
C SER A 306 1.92 11.52 11.80
N THR A 307 2.13 11.27 10.52
CA THR A 307 3.47 11.22 9.89
C THR A 307 4.18 12.56 10.01
N ILE A 308 3.56 13.65 9.56
CA ILE A 308 4.20 14.97 9.56
C ILE A 308 4.45 15.52 10.98
N ARG A 309 3.50 15.31 11.91
CA ARG A 309 3.69 15.67 13.32
C ARG A 309 4.73 14.78 13.98
N GLY A 310 4.72 13.48 13.69
CA GLY A 310 5.68 12.53 14.24
C GLY A 310 7.14 12.87 13.90
N ALA A 311 7.41 13.38 12.70
CA ALA A 311 8.73 13.90 12.35
C ALA A 311 8.99 15.26 13.02
N SER A 312 8.06 16.21 12.87
CA SER A 312 8.24 17.60 13.35
C SER A 312 8.52 17.67 14.85
N GLU A 313 7.84 16.86 15.67
CA GLU A 313 7.99 16.87 17.13
C GLU A 313 9.27 16.16 17.62
N ARG A 314 9.73 15.13 16.89
CA ARG A 314 10.91 14.33 17.28
C ARG A 314 12.22 14.82 16.70
N PHE A 315 12.17 15.59 15.62
CA PHE A 315 13.37 16.09 14.98
C PHE A 315 13.95 17.28 15.74
N GLN A 316 15.23 17.20 16.06
CA GLN A 316 15.99 18.29 16.68
C GLN A 316 17.09 18.74 15.75
N ILE A 317 17.13 20.04 15.45
CA ILE A 317 18.23 20.63 14.70
C ILE A 317 19.47 20.56 15.58
N LYS A 318 20.40 19.67 15.24
CA LYS A 318 21.74 19.67 15.82
C LYS A 318 22.59 20.67 15.05
N ASN A 319 23.30 21.54 15.76
CA ASN A 319 24.33 22.39 15.14
C ASN A 319 25.49 21.47 14.71
N TYR A 320 25.42 20.99 13.47
CA TYR A 320 26.59 20.38 12.87
C TYR A 320 27.43 21.47 12.25
N GLU A 321 28.70 21.57 12.65
CA GLU A 321 29.71 22.41 12.00
C GLU A 321 29.98 21.99 10.55
N ASP A 322 29.53 20.79 10.20
CA ASP A 322 29.65 20.17 8.89
C ASP A 322 28.34 20.39 8.09
N ASN A 323 28.44 21.07 6.96
CA ASN A 323 27.31 21.32 6.03
C ASN A 323 26.76 20.05 5.34
N SER A 324 27.09 18.85 5.83
CA SER A 324 26.61 17.58 5.25
C SER A 324 25.14 17.35 5.61
N LEU A 325 24.28 17.32 4.61
CA LEU A 325 22.90 16.93 4.74
C LEU A 325 22.82 15.44 5.17
N LYS A 326 22.09 15.16 6.25
CA LYS A 326 21.95 13.80 6.77
C LYS A 326 20.56 13.24 6.53
N ILE A 327 20.52 12.01 5.98
CA ILE A 327 19.31 11.17 5.99
C ILE A 327 19.26 10.52 7.37
N HIS A 328 18.21 10.82 8.12
CA HIS A 328 17.97 10.25 9.44
C HIS A 328 17.34 8.88 9.31
N LYS A 329 18.15 7.85 9.54
CA LYS A 329 17.72 6.45 9.45
C LYS A 329 17.03 5.94 10.71
N LYS A 330 17.05 6.71 11.81
CA LYS A 330 16.49 6.36 13.12
C LYS A 330 15.85 7.56 13.77
N LEU A 331 14.67 7.37 14.38
CA LEU A 331 14.07 8.30 15.34
C LEU A 331 13.82 7.60 16.67
N LEU A 332 13.98 8.33 17.76
CA LEU A 332 13.71 7.84 19.11
C LEU A 332 12.20 7.77 19.36
N TRP A 333 11.79 6.92 20.29
CA TRP A 333 10.41 6.85 20.76
C TRP A 333 10.04 8.13 21.53
N ASP A 334 8.82 8.61 21.35
CA ASP A 334 8.26 9.76 22.08
C ASP A 334 6.85 9.48 22.63
N LYS A 335 6.37 8.26 22.44
CA LYS A 335 5.10 7.77 22.96
C LYS A 335 5.33 6.50 23.81
N PRO A 336 4.39 6.17 24.72
CA PRO A 336 4.49 4.99 25.57
C PRO A 336 4.61 3.69 24.78
N VAL A 337 5.26 2.69 25.41
CA VAL A 337 5.33 1.33 24.88
C VAL A 337 3.92 0.73 24.81
N ILE A 338 3.58 0.12 23.70
CA ILE A 338 2.32 -0.60 23.50
C ILE A 338 2.56 -2.09 23.77
N GLN A 339 1.86 -2.62 24.79
CA GLN A 339 1.84 -4.05 25.06
C GLN A 339 0.80 -4.73 24.18
N MET A 340 1.19 -5.83 23.55
CA MET A 340 0.27 -6.63 22.75
C MET A 340 -0.75 -7.33 23.66
N GLN A 341 -2.01 -7.25 23.29
CA GLN A 341 -3.04 -8.06 23.95
C GLN A 341 -3.01 -9.46 23.33
N ASN A 342 -2.73 -10.49 24.14
CA ASN A 342 -2.80 -11.89 23.71
C ASN A 342 -4.27 -12.28 23.35
N LYS A 343 -4.82 -11.75 22.26
CA LYS A 343 -6.14 -12.12 21.74
C LYS A 343 -6.15 -13.44 20.94
N TYR A 344 -5.04 -14.20 20.97
CA TYR A 344 -4.79 -15.31 20.04
C TYR A 344 -5.55 -16.61 20.29
N ASN A 345 -6.61 -16.63 21.10
CA ASN A 345 -7.35 -17.88 21.37
C ASN A 345 -8.63 -18.09 20.58
N LYS A 346 -8.95 -17.27 19.56
CA LYS A 346 -10.16 -17.51 18.74
C LYS A 346 -10.03 -16.93 17.33
N LEU A 347 -9.28 -17.55 16.45
CA LEU A 347 -9.45 -17.34 15.02
C LEU A 347 -10.04 -18.61 14.38
N VAL A 348 -11.22 -18.38 13.86
CA VAL A 348 -12.08 -19.34 13.18
C VAL A 348 -11.41 -19.86 11.92
N ILE A 349 -11.28 -21.18 11.87
CA ILE A 349 -10.73 -22.00 10.77
C ILE A 349 -11.73 -22.02 9.59
N LYS A 350 -12.08 -20.86 9.02
CA LYS A 350 -13.07 -20.89 7.93
C LYS A 350 -12.46 -20.99 6.53
N ASP A 351 -11.17 -20.72 6.37
CA ASP A 351 -10.49 -20.66 5.06
C ASP A 351 -9.16 -21.44 5.00
N MET A 352 -8.95 -22.38 5.91
CA MET A 352 -7.74 -23.18 5.91
C MET A 352 -7.91 -24.34 4.91
N PRO A 353 -6.97 -24.54 3.97
CA PRO A 353 -7.02 -25.69 3.09
C PRO A 353 -6.85 -26.99 3.90
N SER A 354 -7.68 -27.94 3.61
CA SER A 354 -7.61 -29.28 4.23
C SER A 354 -6.79 -30.26 3.39
N HIS A 355 -6.69 -30.01 2.08
CA HIS A 355 -6.02 -30.91 1.13
C HIS A 355 -5.26 -30.11 0.07
N ILE A 356 -4.27 -30.76 -0.51
CA ILE A 356 -3.57 -30.34 -1.73
C ILE A 356 -3.94 -31.27 -2.86
N LEU A 357 -4.36 -30.72 -3.99
CA LEU A 357 -4.72 -31.47 -5.20
C LEU A 357 -3.52 -31.56 -6.13
N PHE A 358 -3.11 -32.78 -6.47
CA PHE A 358 -2.06 -33.07 -7.44
C PHE A 358 -2.47 -34.31 -8.28
N GLU A 359 -2.37 -34.20 -9.60
CA GLU A 359 -2.69 -35.28 -10.56
C GLU A 359 -4.02 -36.01 -10.26
N SER A 360 -5.08 -35.26 -10.01
CA SER A 360 -6.43 -35.79 -9.67
C SER A 360 -6.53 -36.54 -8.33
N ARG A 361 -5.52 -36.46 -7.47
CA ARG A 361 -5.54 -37.00 -6.11
C ARG A 361 -5.47 -35.86 -5.09
N ALA A 362 -6.30 -35.91 -4.07
CA ALA A 362 -6.28 -34.99 -2.92
C ALA A 362 -5.48 -35.63 -1.77
N TYR A 363 -4.45 -34.94 -1.32
CA TYR A 363 -3.60 -35.34 -0.20
C TYR A 363 -3.98 -34.53 1.02
N LYS A 364 -4.28 -35.19 2.14
CA LYS A 364 -4.71 -34.52 3.38
C LYS A 364 -3.54 -33.81 4.04
N ILE A 365 -3.73 -32.54 4.43
CA ILE A 365 -2.76 -31.78 5.20
C ILE A 365 -3.09 -31.97 6.67
N THR A 366 -2.10 -32.37 7.47
CA THR A 366 -2.27 -32.70 8.89
C THR A 366 -1.27 -31.93 9.78
N LYS A 367 -1.25 -32.26 11.07
CA LYS A 367 -0.21 -31.79 11.99
C LYS A 367 1.14 -32.47 11.80
N LEU A 368 1.21 -33.50 10.94
CA LEU A 368 2.46 -34.10 10.52
C LEU A 368 2.88 -33.47 9.19
N PRO A 369 4.20 -33.30 8.94
CA PRO A 369 4.69 -32.74 7.70
C PRO A 369 4.30 -33.59 6.49
N LEU A 370 3.65 -32.98 5.49
CA LEU A 370 3.41 -33.55 4.17
C LEU A 370 4.53 -33.07 3.24
N ASN A 371 5.47 -33.93 2.90
CA ASN A 371 6.62 -33.56 2.07
C ASN A 371 6.29 -33.73 0.59
N ILE A 372 6.84 -32.83 -0.23
CA ILE A 372 6.69 -32.83 -1.69
C ILE A 372 8.09 -32.81 -2.31
N GLY A 373 8.34 -33.72 -3.23
CA GLY A 373 9.64 -33.79 -3.90
C GLY A 373 9.82 -35.02 -4.76
N THR A 374 11.03 -35.27 -5.25
CA THR A 374 11.34 -36.45 -6.09
C THR A 374 11.61 -37.71 -5.28
N ASN A 375 11.81 -37.59 -3.96
CA ASN A 375 11.98 -38.72 -3.05
C ASN A 375 10.96 -38.59 -1.92
N SER A 376 10.17 -39.62 -1.69
CA SER A 376 9.19 -39.72 -0.62
C SER A 376 9.76 -40.59 0.49
N SER A 377 9.65 -40.12 1.73
CA SER A 377 10.07 -40.87 2.92
C SER A 377 8.88 -41.58 3.61
N HIS A 378 7.65 -41.21 3.28
CA HIS A 378 6.42 -41.77 3.82
C HIS A 378 5.38 -42.03 2.72
N ASP A 379 4.46 -42.94 2.94
CA ASP A 379 3.38 -43.28 1.98
C ASP A 379 2.42 -42.13 1.70
N ASP A 380 2.31 -41.16 2.62
CA ASP A 380 1.45 -40.00 2.50
C ASP A 380 2.14 -38.80 1.78
N ASP A 381 3.46 -38.86 1.55
CA ASP A 381 4.20 -37.81 0.86
C ASP A 381 3.84 -37.72 -0.64
N ILE A 382 3.97 -36.56 -1.23
CA ILE A 382 3.73 -36.36 -2.67
C ILE A 382 5.06 -36.55 -3.42
N GLN A 383 5.17 -37.72 -4.05
CA GLN A 383 6.32 -38.05 -4.89
C GLN A 383 6.09 -37.56 -6.33
N ILE A 384 6.95 -36.66 -6.79
CA ILE A 384 6.96 -36.16 -8.17
C ILE A 384 7.81 -37.12 -9.04
N LYS A 385 7.15 -37.86 -9.91
CA LYS A 385 7.78 -38.88 -10.77
C LYS A 385 8.10 -38.38 -12.19
N THR A 386 8.25 -37.08 -12.40
CA THR A 386 8.49 -36.51 -13.72
C THR A 386 9.97 -36.15 -13.90
N ASN A 387 10.43 -36.13 -15.18
CA ASN A 387 11.75 -35.63 -15.57
C ASN A 387 11.84 -34.11 -15.56
N THR A 388 10.97 -33.42 -14.83
CA THR A 388 10.96 -31.96 -14.71
C THR A 388 12.20 -31.53 -13.93
N GLY A 389 13.05 -30.77 -14.55
CA GLY A 389 14.26 -30.23 -13.91
C GLY A 389 13.94 -29.28 -12.75
N GLY A 390 14.87 -29.14 -11.81
CA GLY A 390 14.75 -28.14 -10.74
C GLY A 390 13.92 -28.55 -9.54
N ILE A 391 13.46 -29.82 -9.43
CA ILE A 391 12.76 -30.31 -8.25
C ILE A 391 13.75 -31.05 -7.34
N SER A 392 13.83 -30.62 -6.08
CA SER A 392 14.69 -31.23 -5.06
C SER A 392 14.08 -32.54 -4.54
N ARG A 393 14.88 -33.41 -3.90
CA ARG A 393 14.40 -34.66 -3.28
C ARG A 393 13.31 -34.38 -2.25
N GLN A 394 13.53 -33.43 -1.36
CA GLN A 394 12.55 -32.75 -0.53
C GLN A 394 12.50 -31.31 -1.01
N HIS A 395 11.43 -30.90 -1.67
CA HIS A 395 11.34 -29.59 -2.29
C HIS A 395 10.63 -28.58 -1.38
N CYS A 396 9.51 -28.98 -0.82
CA CYS A 396 8.79 -28.20 0.18
C CYS A 396 8.02 -29.14 1.11
N SER A 397 7.58 -28.60 2.25
CA SER A 397 6.80 -29.32 3.24
C SER A 397 5.59 -28.51 3.69
N LEU A 398 4.42 -29.13 3.79
CA LEU A 398 3.19 -28.52 4.29
C LEU A 398 2.85 -29.11 5.65
N ILE A 399 2.38 -28.27 6.57
CA ILE A 399 2.01 -28.68 7.92
C ILE A 399 0.90 -27.79 8.48
N ILE A 400 0.00 -28.34 9.31
CA ILE A 400 -0.90 -27.55 10.12
C ILE A 400 -0.22 -27.23 11.46
N LYS A 401 0.11 -25.94 11.67
CA LYS A 401 0.73 -25.45 12.89
C LYS A 401 -0.07 -24.25 13.41
N ASN A 402 -0.42 -24.23 14.71
CA ASN A 402 -1.18 -23.16 15.33
C ASN A 402 -2.47 -22.78 14.58
N ASN A 403 -3.21 -23.81 14.12
CA ASN A 403 -4.43 -23.66 13.31
C ASN A 403 -4.24 -22.90 11.98
N LYS A 404 -3.05 -22.98 11.40
CA LYS A 404 -2.72 -22.43 10.07
C LYS A 404 -2.07 -23.50 9.22
N CYS A 405 -2.39 -23.52 7.94
CA CYS A 405 -1.68 -24.33 6.96
C CYS A 405 -0.43 -23.55 6.52
N VAL A 406 0.73 -24.17 6.63
CA VAL A 406 2.02 -23.55 6.38
C VAL A 406 2.78 -24.36 5.38
N ILE A 407 3.41 -23.71 4.42
CA ILE A 407 4.43 -24.28 3.54
C ILE A 407 5.81 -23.76 3.94
N SER A 408 6.80 -24.66 3.91
CA SER A 408 8.23 -24.33 4.06
C SER A 408 8.98 -24.73 2.80
N ASP A 409 9.78 -23.83 2.25
CA ASP A 409 10.67 -24.10 1.11
C ASP A 409 11.94 -24.81 1.61
N LEU A 410 12.20 -25.99 1.09
CA LEU A 410 13.39 -26.81 1.38
C LEU A 410 14.23 -27.00 0.10
N SER A 411 13.88 -26.29 -0.95
CA SER A 411 14.43 -26.53 -2.28
C SER A 411 15.70 -25.73 -2.56
N ARG A 412 16.45 -26.18 -3.57
CA ARG A 412 17.63 -25.46 -4.09
C ARG A 412 17.23 -24.30 -5.03
N TYR A 413 16.10 -24.43 -5.74
CA TYR A 413 15.70 -23.49 -6.80
C TYR A 413 14.49 -22.64 -6.44
N GLY A 414 13.87 -22.88 -5.30
CA GLY A 414 12.76 -22.11 -4.77
C GLY A 414 11.39 -22.71 -5.07
N THR A 415 10.48 -22.52 -4.12
CA THR A 415 9.05 -22.81 -4.21
C THR A 415 8.31 -21.50 -4.50
N TYR A 416 7.29 -21.54 -5.34
CA TYR A 416 6.51 -20.36 -5.73
C TYR A 416 5.07 -20.51 -5.26
N LEU A 417 4.54 -19.47 -4.65
CA LEU A 417 3.14 -19.36 -4.26
C LEU A 417 2.49 -18.26 -5.10
N ASN A 418 1.44 -18.61 -5.89
CA ASN A 418 0.78 -17.66 -6.80
C ASN A 418 1.79 -16.89 -7.66
N ASP A 419 2.76 -17.61 -8.26
CA ASP A 419 3.87 -17.12 -9.09
C ASP A 419 4.92 -16.24 -8.37
N GLN A 420 4.85 -16.11 -7.05
CA GLN A 420 5.83 -15.40 -6.25
C GLN A 420 6.69 -16.39 -5.46
N ARG A 421 8.01 -16.20 -5.49
CA ARG A 421 8.94 -17.04 -4.74
C ARG A 421 8.77 -16.81 -3.25
N ILE A 422 8.61 -17.88 -2.47
CA ILE A 422 8.64 -17.81 -1.01
C ILE A 422 10.09 -17.77 -0.48
N GLU A 423 10.33 -17.02 0.60
CA GLU A 423 11.69 -16.87 1.14
C GLU A 423 12.08 -18.02 2.08
N SER A 424 11.18 -18.46 2.94
CA SER A 424 11.40 -19.57 3.89
C SER A 424 10.12 -20.34 4.17
N SER A 425 9.16 -19.72 4.83
CA SER A 425 7.85 -20.31 5.12
C SER A 425 6.72 -19.29 4.94
N THR A 426 5.52 -19.78 4.63
CA THR A 426 4.38 -18.90 4.34
C THR A 426 3.05 -19.59 4.69
N ILE A 427 2.03 -18.78 5.08
CA ILE A 427 0.68 -19.26 5.36
C ILE A 427 -0.06 -19.46 4.03
N LEU A 428 -0.78 -20.57 3.94
CA LEU A 428 -1.56 -20.95 2.78
C LEU A 428 -3.06 -20.75 3.00
N SER A 429 -3.76 -20.42 1.91
CA SER A 429 -5.22 -20.28 1.85
C SER A 429 -5.83 -21.18 0.78
N ILE A 430 -7.14 -21.42 0.88
CA ILE A 430 -7.89 -22.14 -0.16
C ILE A 430 -7.76 -21.41 -1.50
N GLY A 431 -7.51 -22.18 -2.56
CA GLY A 431 -7.35 -21.66 -3.92
C GLY A 431 -5.94 -21.13 -4.24
N ASP A 432 -5.01 -21.15 -3.29
CA ASP A 432 -3.61 -20.87 -3.59
C ASP A 432 -3.01 -21.96 -4.50
N LYS A 433 -2.11 -21.56 -5.39
CA LYS A 433 -1.35 -22.43 -6.29
C LYS A 433 0.11 -22.47 -5.88
N ILE A 434 0.62 -23.65 -5.61
CA ILE A 434 2.03 -23.90 -5.35
C ILE A 434 2.66 -24.35 -6.67
N ARG A 435 3.74 -23.68 -7.11
CA ARG A 435 4.51 -24.10 -8.28
C ARG A 435 5.94 -24.45 -7.87
N ILE A 436 6.38 -25.64 -8.31
CA ILE A 436 7.71 -26.19 -8.02
C ILE A 436 8.40 -26.64 -9.31
N GLY A 437 9.72 -26.40 -9.43
CA GLY A 437 10.51 -26.79 -10.60
C GLY A 437 10.42 -25.83 -11.79
N SER A 438 11.09 -26.17 -12.90
CA SER A 438 11.11 -25.42 -14.17
C SER A 438 11.02 -26.41 -15.35
N PRO A 439 10.00 -26.33 -16.20
CA PRO A 439 8.93 -25.31 -16.37
C PRO A 439 7.90 -25.20 -15.26
N GLY A 440 7.91 -26.05 -14.27
CA GLY A 440 7.08 -25.97 -13.07
C GLY A 440 5.86 -26.92 -13.08
N ILE A 441 5.65 -27.55 -11.92
CA ILE A 441 4.46 -28.34 -11.62
C ILE A 441 3.60 -27.51 -10.68
N GLU A 442 2.29 -27.43 -10.98
CA GLU A 442 1.32 -26.72 -10.15
C GLU A 442 0.55 -27.68 -9.27
N LEU A 443 0.38 -27.31 -8.00
CA LEU A 443 -0.45 -28.00 -7.03
C LEU A 443 -1.46 -26.98 -6.47
N LEU A 444 -2.73 -27.39 -6.33
CA LEU A 444 -3.82 -26.52 -5.91
C LEU A 444 -4.28 -26.85 -4.49
N LEU A 445 -4.46 -25.83 -3.66
CA LEU A 445 -4.98 -25.97 -2.30
C LEU A 445 -6.51 -25.92 -2.28
N ILE A 446 -7.13 -26.93 -1.70
CA ILE A 446 -8.58 -27.12 -1.66
C ILE A 446 -9.08 -27.38 -0.24
N LEU A 447 -10.38 -27.13 -0.03
CA LEU A 447 -11.12 -27.59 1.14
C LEU A 447 -11.99 -28.79 0.72
N VAL A 448 -11.84 -29.91 1.41
CA VAL A 448 -12.73 -31.06 1.28
C VAL A 448 -13.60 -31.12 2.53
N ASN A 449 -14.92 -31.00 2.37
CA ASN A 449 -15.88 -31.18 3.45
C ASN A 449 -16.14 -32.68 3.64
N GLU A 450 -15.60 -33.27 4.69
CA GLU A 450 -15.77 -34.69 5.01
C GLU A 450 -17.24 -35.02 5.40
N ASP A 451 -18.03 -34.03 5.84
CA ASP A 451 -19.42 -34.20 6.28
C ASP A 451 -20.44 -34.45 5.15
N LEU A 452 -20.02 -34.35 3.89
CA LEU A 452 -20.90 -34.59 2.73
C LEU A 452 -20.94 -36.07 2.27
N TYR A 453 -20.15 -36.94 2.90
CA TYR A 453 -20.02 -38.37 2.53
C TYR A 453 -20.16 -39.34 3.72
N ALA A 454 -20.70 -38.85 4.85
CA ALA A 454 -21.04 -39.68 6.01
C ALA A 454 -22.52 -40.06 6.01
#